data_5b6b4081397107d4762d7ba643257dd2
#
_entry.id   5b6b4081397107d4762d7ba643257dd2
#
_cell.length_a   1.000
_cell.length_b   1.000
_cell.length_c   1.000
_cell.angle_alpha   90.00
_cell.angle_beta   90.00
_cell.angle_gamma   90.00
#
_symmetry.space_group_name_H-M   'P 1'
#
loop_
_entity.id
_entity.type
_entity.pdbx_description
1 polymer ?
#
loop_
_entity_poly.entity_id
_entity_poly.type
_entity_poly.pdbx_seq_one_letter_code
_entity_poly.pdbx_strand_id
1 'polypeptide(L)'
;MKTNNCFFILYCVRLAVSLDKRRGASTIKIKNCLFILYCVRLAVSLQKQKKIRMSEDFDIREDSLSTAEKEFENALRPLKFADFNGQKNVVENLGIFVEAAKYRGEPLDHTLLYGPPGLGKTTLSNIIANELGVGFKITSGPILDKPGDLAGILTSLEANDVLFIDEIHRLSPVVEEYLYSAMEDYRIDIMIDKGPSARSIQIDLNPFTLVGATTRSGMLTAPLRARFGINMHLEYYDPKTLQRIIKRSAMLLRVPIEDDAAVEISLRSRGTPRIANSLLRRMRDFAQVKGNGTITGEIAQMALQSLNIDKYGLDEIDNKILLTIIDKFRGGPVGISTIATAIGEDTGTVEDVYEPFLIMEGFIKRTPRGRMATKLAYEHLGRNPYAGDSMQADLFE
;
A
#
# COMPACT_ATOMS: atom_id res chain seq x y z
N MET A 1 24.42 -15.46 -12.09
CA MET A 1 25.31 -15.43 -10.91
C MET A 1 25.08 -16.61 -9.93
N LYS A 2 24.69 -17.80 -10.41
CA LYS A 2 24.44 -19.01 -9.60
C LYS A 2 25.68 -19.91 -9.38
N THR A 3 26.81 -19.58 -9.96
CA THR A 3 28.01 -20.45 -10.01
C THR A 3 29.06 -20.16 -8.92
N ASN A 4 29.06 -19.00 -8.27
CA ASN A 4 30.13 -18.62 -7.34
C ASN A 4 30.01 -19.24 -5.93
N ASN A 5 28.81 -19.66 -5.47
CA ASN A 5 28.67 -20.22 -4.12
C ASN A 5 29.04 -21.72 -4.04
N CYS A 6 28.82 -22.48 -5.11
CA CYS A 6 29.28 -23.87 -5.18
C CYS A 6 30.81 -23.97 -5.25
N PHE A 7 31.47 -23.00 -5.91
CA PHE A 7 32.94 -22.97 -6.00
C PHE A 7 33.58 -22.67 -4.65
N PHE A 8 32.98 -21.81 -3.84
CA PHE A 8 33.53 -21.49 -2.50
C PHE A 8 33.42 -22.67 -1.53
N ILE A 9 32.28 -23.38 -1.54
CA ILE A 9 32.09 -24.60 -0.73
C ILE A 9 33.03 -25.71 -1.19
N LEU A 10 33.17 -25.93 -2.48
CA LEU A 10 34.11 -26.89 -3.06
C LEU A 10 35.55 -26.50 -2.77
N TYR A 11 35.91 -25.22 -2.75
CA TYR A 11 37.25 -24.73 -2.41
C TYR A 11 37.58 -24.96 -0.93
N CYS A 12 36.64 -24.69 -0.02
CA CYS A 12 36.81 -24.95 1.42
C CYS A 12 36.93 -26.46 1.72
N VAL A 13 36.15 -27.31 1.05
CA VAL A 13 36.24 -28.77 1.18
C VAL A 13 37.56 -29.30 0.59
N ARG A 14 38.03 -28.76 -0.52
CA ARG A 14 39.30 -29.12 -1.14
C ARG A 14 40.53 -28.70 -0.28
N LEU A 15 40.46 -27.54 0.37
CA LEU A 15 41.46 -27.07 1.32
C LEU A 15 41.51 -27.96 2.57
N ALA A 16 40.37 -28.37 3.11
CA ALA A 16 40.27 -29.27 4.26
C ALA A 16 40.86 -30.65 3.93
N VAL A 17 40.59 -31.18 2.74
CA VAL A 17 41.13 -32.48 2.26
C VAL A 17 42.63 -32.40 1.91
N SER A 18 43.13 -31.26 1.42
CA SER A 18 44.55 -31.04 1.11
C SER A 18 45.42 -30.91 2.37
N LEU A 19 44.88 -30.37 3.45
CA LEU A 19 45.57 -30.26 4.75
C LEU A 19 45.66 -31.60 5.49
N ASP A 20 44.71 -32.52 5.22
CA ASP A 20 44.69 -33.87 5.82
C ASP A 20 45.81 -34.81 5.25
N LYS A 21 46.28 -34.54 4.04
CA LYS A 21 47.35 -35.36 3.39
C LYS A 21 48.77 -35.05 3.89
N ARG A 22 49.00 -34.03 4.70
CA ARG A 22 50.35 -33.58 5.10
C ARG A 22 50.73 -33.77 6.57
N ARG A 23 49.83 -34.26 7.44
CA ARG A 23 50.14 -34.49 8.88
C ARG A 23 49.43 -35.73 9.41
N GLY A 24 50.20 -36.63 10.07
CA GLY A 24 49.78 -37.92 10.58
C GLY A 24 48.58 -37.84 11.57
N ALA A 25 47.78 -38.86 11.47
CA ALA A 25 46.46 -38.98 12.09
C ALA A 25 46.51 -39.14 13.62
N SER A 26 45.72 -38.40 14.35
CA SER A 26 44.79 -38.81 15.42
C SER A 26 44.10 -37.67 16.19
N THR A 27 44.60 -36.42 16.14
CA THR A 27 44.01 -35.30 16.92
C THR A 27 43.27 -34.28 16.04
N ILE A 28 43.28 -34.45 14.73
CA ILE A 28 42.78 -33.47 13.74
C ILE A 28 41.29 -33.71 13.39
N LYS A 29 40.76 -34.94 13.61
CA LYS A 29 39.36 -35.28 13.23
C LYS A 29 38.31 -34.43 13.94
N ILE A 30 38.48 -34.07 15.19
CA ILE A 30 37.50 -33.30 15.96
C ILE A 30 37.50 -31.82 15.58
N LYS A 31 38.67 -31.21 15.34
CA LYS A 31 38.75 -29.80 14.91
C LYS A 31 38.22 -29.58 13.50
N ASN A 32 38.44 -30.53 12.60
CA ASN A 32 37.88 -30.45 11.24
C ASN A 32 36.36 -30.64 11.19
N CYS A 33 35.80 -31.52 12.03
CA CYS A 33 34.34 -31.62 12.18
C CYS A 33 33.69 -30.35 12.74
N LEU A 34 34.31 -29.72 13.72
CA LEU A 34 33.82 -28.45 14.29
C LEU A 34 33.91 -27.30 13.28
N PHE A 35 34.96 -27.27 12.48
CA PHE A 35 35.13 -26.25 11.44
C PHE A 35 34.13 -26.47 10.29
N ILE A 36 33.85 -27.69 9.87
CA ILE A 36 32.81 -28.01 8.87
C ILE A 36 31.41 -27.68 9.41
N LEU A 37 31.14 -28.02 10.68
CA LEU A 37 29.87 -27.65 11.34
C LEU A 37 29.70 -26.13 11.45
N TYR A 38 30.76 -25.39 11.73
CA TYR A 38 30.78 -23.94 11.77
C TYR A 38 30.50 -23.33 10.37
N CYS A 39 31.17 -23.82 9.33
CA CYS A 39 30.95 -23.40 7.95
C CYS A 39 29.55 -23.73 7.44
N VAL A 40 28.99 -24.90 7.80
CA VAL A 40 27.60 -25.27 7.47
C VAL A 40 26.64 -24.38 8.22
N ARG A 41 26.86 -24.10 9.50
CA ARG A 41 26.01 -23.17 10.29
C ARG A 41 26.07 -21.74 9.73
N LEU A 42 27.23 -21.27 9.30
CA LEU A 42 27.41 -19.97 8.65
C LEU A 42 26.69 -19.94 7.28
N ALA A 43 26.82 -21.00 6.49
CA ALA A 43 26.13 -21.12 5.20
C ALA A 43 24.60 -21.16 5.34
N VAL A 44 24.09 -21.89 6.36
CA VAL A 44 22.66 -21.94 6.69
C VAL A 44 22.17 -20.58 7.21
N SER A 45 22.97 -19.87 8.02
CA SER A 45 22.66 -18.52 8.49
C SER A 45 22.63 -17.52 7.34
N LEU A 46 23.61 -17.59 6.43
CA LEU A 46 23.67 -16.76 5.23
C LEU A 46 22.53 -17.08 4.23
N GLN A 47 22.12 -18.37 4.12
CA GLN A 47 20.96 -18.76 3.35
C GLN A 47 19.65 -18.28 4.00
N LYS A 48 19.58 -18.31 5.33
CA LYS A 48 18.42 -17.77 6.07
C LYS A 48 18.31 -16.25 5.91
N GLN A 49 19.43 -15.52 5.99
CA GLN A 49 19.48 -14.08 5.70
C GLN A 49 19.21 -13.77 4.22
N LYS A 50 19.65 -14.62 3.28
CA LYS A 50 19.37 -14.46 1.85
C LYS A 50 17.91 -14.81 1.52
N LYS A 51 17.30 -15.77 2.25
CA LYS A 51 15.89 -16.12 2.12
C LYS A 51 14.98 -15.00 2.68
N ILE A 52 15.41 -14.34 3.76
CA ILE A 52 14.75 -13.14 4.30
C ILE A 52 14.87 -11.98 3.30
N ARG A 53 16.05 -11.74 2.69
CA ARG A 53 16.21 -10.74 1.63
C ARG A 53 15.47 -11.07 0.33
N MET A 54 15.31 -12.34 -0.01
CA MET A 54 14.57 -12.74 -1.23
C MET A 54 13.04 -12.71 -1.07
N SER A 55 12.51 -12.65 0.16
CA SER A 55 11.09 -12.37 0.39
C SER A 55 10.76 -10.87 0.32
N GLU A 56 11.78 -9.99 0.37
CA GLU A 56 11.64 -8.55 0.19
C GLU A 56 11.73 -8.12 -1.29
N ASP A 57 12.30 -8.97 -2.18
CA ASP A 57 12.53 -8.63 -3.59
C ASP A 57 11.35 -8.96 -4.53
N PHE A 58 10.18 -9.37 -4.00
CA PHE A 58 9.05 -9.82 -4.85
C PHE A 58 7.99 -8.75 -5.12
N ASP A 59 8.23 -7.50 -4.73
CA ASP A 59 7.27 -6.39 -4.91
C ASP A 59 7.77 -5.35 -5.92
N ILE A 60 8.03 -5.81 -7.15
CA ILE A 60 8.57 -4.95 -8.23
C ILE A 60 7.47 -4.17 -8.98
N ARG A 61 6.18 -4.32 -8.63
CA ARG A 61 5.07 -3.67 -9.35
C ARG A 61 4.17 -2.76 -8.52
N GLU A 62 4.43 -2.58 -7.25
CA GLU A 62 3.78 -1.52 -6.50
C GLU A 62 4.55 -0.21 -6.68
N ASP A 63 3.95 0.66 -7.43
CA ASP A 63 4.15 2.10 -7.50
C ASP A 63 5.60 2.62 -7.43
N SER A 64 5.85 3.56 -8.30
CA SER A 64 6.91 4.56 -8.43
C SER A 64 7.62 5.07 -7.14
N LEU A 65 7.38 4.50 -5.96
CA LEU A 65 8.09 4.84 -4.73
C LEU A 65 9.47 4.20 -4.74
N SER A 66 10.50 5.03 -4.58
CA SER A 66 11.86 4.54 -4.38
C SER A 66 11.96 3.65 -3.14
N THR A 67 12.91 2.71 -3.11
CA THR A 67 13.18 1.84 -1.94
C THR A 67 13.29 2.64 -0.64
N ALA A 68 13.90 3.83 -0.71
CA ALA A 68 14.02 4.75 0.42
C ALA A 68 12.68 5.34 0.89
N GLU A 69 11.69 5.46 0.00
CA GLU A 69 10.36 5.93 0.36
C GLU A 69 9.54 4.84 1.03
N LYS A 70 9.66 3.60 0.57
CA LYS A 70 9.04 2.42 1.22
C LYS A 70 9.61 2.19 2.62
N GLU A 71 10.92 2.28 2.80
CA GLU A 71 11.57 2.18 4.11
C GLU A 71 11.12 3.32 5.05
N PHE A 72 11.00 4.53 4.53
CA PHE A 72 10.51 5.68 5.28
C PHE A 72 9.06 5.50 5.74
N GLU A 73 8.17 5.10 4.84
CA GLU A 73 6.78 4.82 5.20
C GLU A 73 6.67 3.69 6.23
N ASN A 74 7.41 2.61 6.06
CA ASN A 74 7.40 1.48 6.98
C ASN A 74 7.85 1.87 8.40
N ALA A 75 8.85 2.75 8.52
CA ALA A 75 9.33 3.23 9.81
C ALA A 75 8.28 4.08 10.57
N LEU A 76 7.34 4.70 9.85
CA LEU A 76 6.28 5.52 10.43
C LEU A 76 5.00 4.74 10.77
N ARG A 77 4.85 3.51 10.23
CA ARG A 77 3.62 2.72 10.43
C ARG A 77 3.47 2.31 11.90
N PRO A 78 2.29 2.54 12.50
CA PRO A 78 1.98 1.99 13.82
C PRO A 78 1.88 0.47 13.76
N LEU A 79 2.30 -0.19 14.84
CA LEU A 79 2.28 -1.64 14.97
C LEU A 79 1.15 -2.17 15.87
N LYS A 80 0.46 -1.29 16.61
CA LYS A 80 -0.62 -1.63 17.53
C LYS A 80 -1.82 -0.71 17.31
N PHE A 81 -3.01 -1.18 17.67
CA PHE A 81 -4.21 -0.36 17.63
C PHE A 81 -4.09 0.91 18.50
N ALA A 82 -3.43 0.83 19.64
CA ALA A 82 -3.21 1.97 20.54
C ALA A 82 -2.40 3.12 19.89
N ASP A 83 -1.55 2.81 18.93
CA ASP A 83 -0.71 3.78 18.21
C ASP A 83 -1.37 4.32 16.95
N PHE A 84 -2.50 3.72 16.53
CA PHE A 84 -3.21 4.09 15.32
C PHE A 84 -4.15 5.26 15.58
N ASN A 85 -3.85 6.41 15.01
CA ASN A 85 -4.66 7.62 15.17
C ASN A 85 -5.71 7.72 14.07
N GLY A 86 -6.96 7.91 14.45
CA GLY A 86 -8.11 8.05 13.53
C GLY A 86 -8.89 6.76 13.32
N GLN A 87 -9.91 6.79 12.44
CA GLN A 87 -10.79 5.65 12.16
C GLN A 87 -11.37 5.01 13.44
N LYS A 88 -11.76 5.83 14.41
CA LYS A 88 -12.07 5.40 15.78
C LYS A 88 -13.00 4.18 15.84
N ASN A 89 -14.13 4.24 15.13
CA ASN A 89 -15.11 3.16 15.12
C ASN A 89 -14.55 1.87 14.49
N VAL A 90 -13.71 2.00 13.44
CA VAL A 90 -13.06 0.86 12.76
C VAL A 90 -12.07 0.19 13.71
N VAL A 91 -11.23 0.98 14.38
CA VAL A 91 -10.21 0.51 15.32
C VAL A 91 -10.83 -0.16 16.54
N GLU A 92 -11.88 0.45 17.13
CA GLU A 92 -12.58 -0.11 18.27
C GLU A 92 -13.24 -1.45 17.94
N ASN A 93 -13.94 -1.53 16.80
CA ASN A 93 -14.58 -2.78 16.36
C ASN A 93 -13.56 -3.88 16.03
N LEU A 94 -12.51 -3.54 15.26
CA LEU A 94 -11.44 -4.50 14.96
C LEU A 94 -10.73 -4.98 16.24
N GLY A 95 -10.52 -4.09 17.20
CA GLY A 95 -9.95 -4.46 18.50
C GLY A 95 -10.78 -5.52 19.22
N ILE A 96 -12.10 -5.33 19.27
CA ILE A 96 -13.03 -6.30 19.88
C ILE A 96 -12.99 -7.64 19.14
N PHE A 97 -13.02 -7.62 17.80
CA PHE A 97 -13.03 -8.86 17.00
C PHE A 97 -11.71 -9.63 17.12
N VAL A 98 -10.58 -8.93 17.12
CA VAL A 98 -9.25 -9.53 17.31
C VAL A 98 -9.13 -10.13 18.71
N GLU A 99 -9.57 -9.44 19.76
CA GLU A 99 -9.53 -9.94 21.11
C GLU A 99 -10.43 -11.18 21.28
N ALA A 100 -11.62 -11.17 20.69
CA ALA A 100 -12.53 -12.31 20.70
C ALA A 100 -11.95 -13.53 19.95
N ALA A 101 -11.31 -13.34 18.79
CA ALA A 101 -10.65 -14.40 18.04
C ALA A 101 -9.50 -15.02 18.86
N LYS A 102 -8.67 -14.18 19.50
CA LYS A 102 -7.61 -14.63 20.42
C LYS A 102 -8.16 -15.45 21.60
N TYR A 103 -9.26 -14.99 22.20
CA TYR A 103 -9.87 -15.69 23.33
C TYR A 103 -10.36 -17.10 22.95
N ARG A 104 -10.90 -17.26 21.72
CA ARG A 104 -11.36 -18.56 21.21
C ARG A 104 -10.23 -19.43 20.66
N GLY A 105 -9.06 -18.84 20.34
CA GLY A 105 -7.96 -19.53 19.65
C GLY A 105 -8.25 -19.85 18.18
N GLU A 106 -9.14 -19.08 17.55
CA GLU A 106 -9.60 -19.24 16.17
C GLU A 106 -9.03 -18.15 15.27
N PRO A 107 -8.96 -18.38 13.94
CA PRO A 107 -8.65 -17.28 13.01
C PRO A 107 -9.71 -16.19 13.12
N LEU A 108 -9.32 -14.95 12.85
CA LEU A 108 -10.28 -13.86 12.70
C LEU A 108 -11.11 -14.08 11.43
N ASP A 109 -12.37 -13.70 11.46
CA ASP A 109 -13.22 -13.70 10.26
C ASP A 109 -12.55 -12.91 9.13
N HIS A 110 -12.71 -13.39 7.89
CA HIS A 110 -12.19 -12.70 6.72
C HIS A 110 -12.67 -11.26 6.69
N THR A 111 -11.75 -10.33 6.53
CA THR A 111 -11.97 -8.90 6.71
C THR A 111 -11.74 -8.13 5.41
N LEU A 112 -12.69 -7.29 5.01
CA LEU A 112 -12.56 -6.38 3.88
C LEU A 112 -12.36 -4.95 4.37
N LEU A 113 -11.24 -4.34 3.98
CA LEU A 113 -10.93 -2.93 4.22
C LEU A 113 -11.11 -2.14 2.91
N TYR A 114 -12.04 -1.20 2.85
CA TYR A 114 -12.29 -0.45 1.63
C TYR A 114 -12.37 1.05 1.89
N GLY A 115 -12.04 1.83 0.87
CA GLY A 115 -12.01 3.29 0.91
C GLY A 115 -10.87 3.88 0.08
N PRO A 116 -10.75 5.20 -0.01
CA PRO A 116 -9.74 5.91 -0.77
C PRO A 116 -8.30 5.44 -0.50
N PRO A 117 -7.35 5.67 -1.43
CA PRO A 117 -5.95 5.31 -1.22
C PRO A 117 -5.32 6.14 -0.10
N GLY A 118 -4.27 5.61 0.54
CA GLY A 118 -3.48 6.33 1.54
C GLY A 118 -4.08 6.46 2.95
N LEU A 119 -5.23 5.79 3.24
CA LEU A 119 -5.93 5.87 4.52
C LEU A 119 -5.47 4.86 5.58
N GLY A 120 -4.52 3.96 5.25
CA GLY A 120 -3.94 3.02 6.21
C GLY A 120 -4.51 1.61 6.16
N LYS A 121 -5.13 1.16 5.04
CA LYS A 121 -5.64 -0.23 4.87
C LYS A 121 -4.55 -1.27 5.16
N THR A 122 -3.41 -1.18 4.50
CA THR A 122 -2.25 -2.07 4.70
C THR A 122 -1.71 -2.00 6.14
N THR A 123 -1.72 -0.80 6.75
CA THR A 123 -1.27 -0.61 8.12
C THR A 123 -2.20 -1.32 9.11
N LEU A 124 -3.52 -1.19 8.95
CA LEU A 124 -4.49 -1.90 9.81
C LEU A 124 -4.37 -3.42 9.65
N SER A 125 -4.14 -3.91 8.43
CA SER A 125 -3.94 -5.35 8.20
C SER A 125 -2.72 -5.89 8.94
N ASN A 126 -1.62 -5.13 8.93
CA ASN A 126 -0.42 -5.49 9.69
C ASN A 126 -0.65 -5.43 11.20
N ILE A 127 -1.40 -4.42 11.69
CA ILE A 127 -1.77 -4.33 13.10
C ILE A 127 -2.61 -5.54 13.53
N ILE A 128 -3.59 -5.96 12.71
CA ILE A 128 -4.40 -7.17 12.98
C ILE A 128 -3.50 -8.38 13.21
N ALA A 129 -2.54 -8.65 12.32
CA ALA A 129 -1.61 -9.77 12.46
C ALA A 129 -0.72 -9.65 13.71
N ASN A 130 -0.19 -8.46 13.98
CA ASN A 130 0.63 -8.19 15.16
C ASN A 130 -0.16 -8.37 16.47
N GLU A 131 -1.40 -7.90 16.52
CA GLU A 131 -2.26 -8.03 17.70
C GLU A 131 -2.72 -9.47 17.89
N LEU A 132 -2.97 -10.23 16.81
CA LEU A 132 -3.22 -11.68 16.87
C LEU A 132 -1.97 -12.46 17.30
N GLY A 133 -0.77 -11.94 17.04
CA GLY A 133 0.51 -12.60 17.30
C GLY A 133 0.84 -13.71 16.31
N VAL A 134 0.39 -13.57 15.05
CA VAL A 134 0.54 -14.56 13.96
C VAL A 134 1.37 -14.01 12.80
N GLY A 135 1.70 -14.88 11.84
CA GLY A 135 2.42 -14.48 10.63
C GLY A 135 1.60 -13.55 9.74
N PHE A 136 2.30 -12.68 8.99
CA PHE A 136 1.69 -11.74 8.05
C PHE A 136 2.30 -11.91 6.67
N LYS A 137 1.48 -12.29 5.68
CA LYS A 137 1.89 -12.38 4.27
C LYS A 137 1.15 -11.35 3.44
N ILE A 138 1.89 -10.67 2.57
CA ILE A 138 1.39 -9.59 1.72
C ILE A 138 1.49 -10.01 0.27
N THR A 139 0.42 -9.78 -0.47
CA THR A 139 0.37 -9.86 -1.93
C THR A 139 -0.60 -8.82 -2.47
N SER A 140 -0.74 -8.74 -3.79
CA SER A 140 -1.72 -7.85 -4.43
C SER A 140 -2.46 -8.56 -5.56
N GLY A 141 -3.68 -8.09 -5.87
CA GLY A 141 -4.50 -8.68 -6.95
C GLY A 141 -3.76 -8.79 -8.28
N PRO A 142 -3.06 -7.74 -8.75
CA PRO A 142 -2.32 -7.78 -10.02
C PRO A 142 -1.18 -8.80 -10.08
N ILE A 143 -0.64 -9.24 -8.96
CA ILE A 143 0.47 -10.23 -8.90
C ILE A 143 -0.07 -11.65 -9.02
N LEU A 144 -1.32 -11.88 -8.62
CA LEU A 144 -1.98 -13.18 -8.63
C LEU A 144 -2.64 -13.44 -9.99
N ASP A 145 -1.82 -13.73 -11.00
CA ASP A 145 -2.31 -13.96 -12.38
C ASP A 145 -2.91 -15.36 -12.55
N LYS A 146 -2.40 -16.37 -11.83
CA LYS A 146 -2.73 -17.77 -12.01
C LYS A 146 -3.12 -18.44 -10.69
N PRO A 147 -3.99 -19.45 -10.72
CA PRO A 147 -4.33 -20.24 -9.53
C PRO A 147 -3.13 -20.81 -8.78
N GLY A 148 -2.06 -21.18 -9.51
CA GLY A 148 -0.83 -21.69 -8.91
C GLY A 148 -0.09 -20.67 -8.04
N ASP A 149 -0.17 -19.37 -8.37
CA ASP A 149 0.44 -18.31 -7.59
C ASP A 149 -0.28 -18.18 -6.23
N LEU A 150 -1.62 -18.19 -6.26
CA LEU A 150 -2.46 -18.18 -5.06
C LEU A 150 -2.22 -19.44 -4.22
N ALA A 151 -2.21 -20.64 -4.84
CA ALA A 151 -1.97 -21.90 -4.16
C ALA A 151 -0.61 -21.93 -3.45
N GLY A 152 0.45 -21.42 -4.10
CA GLY A 152 1.78 -21.34 -3.51
C GLY A 152 1.83 -20.46 -2.25
N ILE A 153 1.06 -19.38 -2.22
CA ILE A 153 0.95 -18.52 -1.02
C ILE A 153 0.13 -19.23 0.06
N LEU A 154 -1.06 -19.75 -0.28
CA LEU A 154 -1.97 -20.38 0.68
C LEU A 154 -1.36 -21.60 1.37
N THR A 155 -0.69 -22.48 0.62
CA THR A 155 -0.03 -23.66 1.19
C THR A 155 1.18 -23.33 2.07
N SER A 156 1.70 -22.11 2.00
CA SER A 156 2.81 -21.64 2.82
C SER A 156 2.37 -20.92 4.10
N LEU A 157 1.06 -20.76 4.35
CA LEU A 157 0.51 -20.18 5.57
C LEU A 157 0.59 -21.17 6.74
N GLU A 158 0.94 -20.67 7.91
CA GLU A 158 0.78 -21.38 9.16
C GLU A 158 -0.64 -21.19 9.73
N ALA A 159 -0.99 -21.96 10.75
CA ALA A 159 -2.33 -21.86 11.34
C ALA A 159 -2.57 -20.44 11.92
N ASN A 160 -3.73 -19.87 11.58
CA ASN A 160 -4.21 -18.55 11.96
C ASN A 160 -3.42 -17.36 11.35
N ASP A 161 -2.47 -17.61 10.42
CA ASP A 161 -1.76 -16.54 9.71
C ASP A 161 -2.72 -15.58 9.00
N VAL A 162 -2.28 -14.35 8.84
CA VAL A 162 -3.00 -13.32 8.08
C VAL A 162 -2.41 -13.21 6.68
N LEU A 163 -3.24 -13.47 5.66
CA LEU A 163 -2.95 -13.16 4.27
C LEU A 163 -3.59 -11.82 3.90
N PHE A 164 -2.78 -10.85 3.51
CA PHE A 164 -3.26 -9.57 3.00
C PHE A 164 -3.16 -9.52 1.47
N ILE A 165 -4.28 -9.21 0.81
CA ILE A 165 -4.35 -8.99 -0.64
C ILE A 165 -4.75 -7.54 -0.88
N ASP A 166 -3.79 -6.72 -1.37
CA ASP A 166 -4.09 -5.34 -1.77
C ASP A 166 -4.72 -5.32 -3.17
N GLU A 167 -5.53 -4.31 -3.44
CA GLU A 167 -6.31 -4.16 -4.70
C GLU A 167 -7.01 -5.47 -5.12
N ILE A 168 -7.67 -6.13 -4.16
CA ILE A 168 -8.30 -7.44 -4.34
C ILE A 168 -9.34 -7.45 -5.48
N HIS A 169 -9.92 -6.30 -5.84
CA HIS A 169 -10.84 -6.15 -6.97
C HIS A 169 -10.17 -6.38 -8.34
N ARG A 170 -8.84 -6.47 -8.40
CA ARG A 170 -8.07 -6.73 -9.61
C ARG A 170 -7.71 -8.21 -9.79
N LEU A 171 -8.21 -9.10 -8.95
CA LEU A 171 -8.07 -10.53 -9.14
C LEU A 171 -8.75 -10.96 -10.46
N SER A 172 -8.15 -11.91 -11.16
CA SER A 172 -8.81 -12.53 -12.31
C SER A 172 -9.97 -13.42 -11.81
N PRO A 173 -11.08 -13.54 -12.59
CA PRO A 173 -12.21 -14.38 -12.19
C PRO A 173 -11.81 -15.82 -11.85
N VAL A 174 -10.83 -16.37 -12.54
CA VAL A 174 -10.34 -17.73 -12.29
C VAL A 174 -9.67 -17.83 -10.92
N VAL A 175 -8.80 -16.88 -10.56
CA VAL A 175 -8.14 -16.85 -9.25
C VAL A 175 -9.15 -16.61 -8.13
N GLU A 176 -10.16 -15.78 -8.41
CA GLU A 176 -11.23 -15.48 -7.45
C GLU A 176 -12.05 -16.73 -7.09
N GLU A 177 -12.35 -17.63 -8.07
CA GLU A 177 -13.03 -18.90 -7.82
C GLU A 177 -12.23 -19.84 -6.89
N TYR A 178 -10.91 -19.91 -7.06
CA TYR A 178 -10.06 -20.69 -6.15
C TYR A 178 -10.03 -20.08 -4.74
N LEU A 179 -10.09 -18.76 -4.65
CA LEU A 179 -10.12 -18.07 -3.37
C LEU A 179 -11.42 -18.35 -2.59
N TYR A 180 -12.55 -18.57 -3.27
CA TYR A 180 -13.82 -18.90 -2.61
C TYR A 180 -13.72 -20.19 -1.78
N SER A 181 -13.23 -21.28 -2.37
CA SER A 181 -13.06 -22.56 -1.69
C SER A 181 -12.05 -22.47 -0.54
N ALA A 182 -10.98 -21.68 -0.75
CA ALA A 182 -9.99 -21.44 0.28
C ALA A 182 -10.55 -20.69 1.49
N MET A 183 -11.48 -19.74 1.28
CA MET A 183 -12.11 -18.96 2.34
C MET A 183 -13.19 -19.73 3.10
N GLU A 184 -13.97 -20.57 2.41
CA GLU A 184 -15.10 -21.28 3.03
C GLU A 184 -14.67 -22.58 3.70
N ASP A 185 -13.88 -23.40 2.99
CA ASP A 185 -13.57 -24.77 3.36
C ASP A 185 -12.12 -24.99 3.77
N TYR A 186 -11.27 -23.98 3.69
CA TYR A 186 -9.81 -24.11 3.87
C TYR A 186 -9.22 -25.20 2.96
N ARG A 187 -9.65 -25.22 1.69
CA ARG A 187 -9.23 -26.18 0.67
C ARG A 187 -9.03 -25.49 -0.67
N ILE A 188 -8.16 -26.07 -1.48
CA ILE A 188 -7.94 -25.62 -2.84
C ILE A 188 -7.83 -26.84 -3.77
N ASP A 189 -8.58 -26.80 -4.88
CA ASP A 189 -8.54 -27.85 -5.89
C ASP A 189 -7.67 -27.42 -7.07
N ILE A 190 -6.52 -28.04 -7.26
CA ILE A 190 -5.60 -27.69 -8.33
C ILE A 190 -5.75 -28.68 -9.49
N MET A 191 -6.03 -28.17 -10.68
CA MET A 191 -6.04 -28.97 -11.91
C MET A 191 -4.61 -29.17 -12.40
N ILE A 192 -4.16 -30.44 -12.50
CA ILE A 192 -2.81 -30.81 -12.91
C ILE A 192 -2.70 -30.86 -14.43
N ASP A 193 -3.73 -31.36 -15.10
CA ASP A 193 -3.76 -31.57 -16.55
C ASP A 193 -4.93 -30.84 -17.22
N LYS A 194 -4.80 -30.59 -18.51
CA LYS A 194 -5.86 -30.03 -19.36
C LYS A 194 -6.39 -31.12 -20.27
N GLY A 195 -7.71 -31.22 -20.42
CA GLY A 195 -8.37 -32.13 -21.36
C GLY A 195 -9.22 -33.21 -20.68
N PRO A 196 -9.69 -34.22 -21.44
CA PRO A 196 -10.62 -35.24 -20.93
C PRO A 196 -10.07 -36.14 -19.79
N SER A 197 -8.75 -36.15 -19.63
CA SER A 197 -8.05 -36.87 -18.55
C SER A 197 -7.58 -35.98 -17.41
N ALA A 198 -8.09 -34.76 -17.33
CA ALA A 198 -7.71 -33.80 -16.30
C ALA A 198 -7.97 -34.39 -14.91
N ARG A 199 -6.97 -34.32 -14.05
CA ARG A 199 -7.04 -34.71 -12.62
C ARG A 199 -6.95 -33.48 -11.76
N SER A 200 -7.80 -33.40 -10.74
CA SER A 200 -7.68 -32.42 -9.68
C SER A 200 -7.00 -33.05 -8.47
N ILE A 201 -6.14 -32.28 -7.81
CA ILE A 201 -5.65 -32.59 -6.47
C ILE A 201 -6.26 -31.56 -5.53
N GLN A 202 -6.95 -32.07 -4.50
CA GLN A 202 -7.42 -31.27 -3.40
C GLN A 202 -6.32 -31.15 -2.35
N ILE A 203 -6.03 -29.94 -1.92
CA ILE A 203 -5.03 -29.61 -0.91
C ILE A 203 -5.78 -28.97 0.27
N ASP A 204 -5.66 -29.56 1.44
CA ASP A 204 -6.14 -28.96 2.68
C ASP A 204 -5.20 -27.83 3.12
N LEU A 205 -5.74 -26.70 3.55
CA LEU A 205 -5.04 -25.53 4.00
C LEU A 205 -5.16 -25.38 5.51
N ASN A 206 -4.16 -24.80 6.14
CA ASN A 206 -4.31 -24.34 7.51
C ASN A 206 -5.37 -23.24 7.58
N PRO A 207 -6.22 -23.19 8.64
CA PRO A 207 -7.12 -22.08 8.87
C PRO A 207 -6.34 -20.77 8.89
N PHE A 208 -6.82 -19.76 8.17
CA PHE A 208 -6.16 -18.47 8.02
C PHE A 208 -7.18 -17.32 7.97
N THR A 209 -6.72 -16.11 8.20
CA THR A 209 -7.51 -14.90 8.01
C THR A 209 -7.12 -14.23 6.70
N LEU A 210 -8.09 -14.03 5.81
CA LEU A 210 -7.91 -13.17 4.65
C LEU A 210 -8.28 -11.73 5.01
N VAL A 211 -7.36 -10.80 4.77
CA VAL A 211 -7.65 -9.36 4.79
C VAL A 211 -7.55 -8.82 3.38
N GLY A 212 -8.68 -8.52 2.76
CA GLY A 212 -8.75 -7.89 1.44
C GLY A 212 -8.75 -6.37 1.56
N ALA A 213 -8.01 -5.68 0.71
CA ALA A 213 -8.08 -4.23 0.59
C ALA A 213 -8.50 -3.80 -0.82
N THR A 214 -9.31 -2.75 -0.91
CA THR A 214 -9.72 -2.20 -2.21
C THR A 214 -10.00 -0.71 -2.13
N THR A 215 -9.70 0.00 -3.20
CA THR A 215 -10.14 1.38 -3.42
C THR A 215 -11.50 1.43 -4.10
N ARG A 216 -11.91 0.35 -4.79
CA ARG A 216 -13.11 0.27 -5.63
C ARG A 216 -14.02 -0.88 -5.18
N SER A 217 -14.65 -0.74 -4.03
CA SER A 217 -15.53 -1.79 -3.46
C SER A 217 -16.69 -2.21 -4.38
N GLY A 218 -17.14 -1.32 -5.26
CA GLY A 218 -18.18 -1.62 -6.26
C GLY A 218 -17.72 -2.53 -7.40
N MET A 219 -16.42 -2.76 -7.57
CA MET A 219 -15.88 -3.68 -8.57
C MET A 219 -15.70 -5.12 -8.06
N LEU A 220 -15.86 -5.33 -6.75
CA LEU A 220 -15.86 -6.68 -6.18
C LEU A 220 -17.10 -7.44 -6.63
N THR A 221 -16.92 -8.70 -6.99
CA THR A 221 -18.04 -9.59 -7.29
C THR A 221 -18.89 -9.82 -6.04
N ALA A 222 -20.20 -9.99 -6.22
CA ALA A 222 -21.08 -10.26 -5.10
C ALA A 222 -20.71 -11.53 -4.32
N PRO A 223 -20.30 -12.65 -4.95
CA PRO A 223 -19.83 -13.83 -4.24
C PRO A 223 -18.61 -13.60 -3.37
N LEU A 224 -17.59 -12.88 -3.87
CA LEU A 224 -16.40 -12.56 -3.07
C LEU A 224 -16.76 -11.69 -1.87
N ARG A 225 -17.56 -10.66 -2.11
CA ARG A 225 -17.96 -9.72 -1.06
C ARG A 225 -18.74 -10.40 0.07
N ALA A 226 -19.61 -11.38 -0.26
CA ALA A 226 -20.41 -12.11 0.72
C ALA A 226 -19.58 -12.99 1.66
N ARG A 227 -18.35 -13.35 1.27
CA ARG A 227 -17.44 -14.18 2.07
C ARG A 227 -16.65 -13.40 3.12
N PHE A 228 -16.69 -12.08 3.08
CA PHE A 228 -16.10 -11.27 4.13
C PHE A 228 -17.10 -11.06 5.27
N GLY A 229 -16.83 -11.68 6.42
CA GLY A 229 -17.64 -11.52 7.64
C GLY A 229 -17.51 -10.11 8.24
N ILE A 230 -16.35 -9.47 8.07
CA ILE A 230 -16.05 -8.14 8.60
C ILE A 230 -15.83 -7.17 7.43
N ASN A 231 -16.61 -6.10 7.35
CA ASN A 231 -16.51 -5.09 6.30
C ASN A 231 -16.29 -3.72 6.94
N MET A 232 -15.12 -3.10 6.70
CA MET A 232 -14.71 -1.83 7.31
C MET A 232 -14.46 -0.78 6.25
N HIS A 233 -15.25 0.30 6.30
CA HIS A 233 -15.06 1.47 5.46
C HIS A 233 -14.10 2.46 6.13
N LEU A 234 -13.05 2.86 5.43
CA LEU A 234 -12.12 3.90 5.87
C LEU A 234 -12.49 5.23 5.20
N GLU A 235 -12.56 6.26 6.01
CA GLU A 235 -12.92 7.61 5.59
C GLU A 235 -11.70 8.54 5.63
N TYR A 236 -11.81 9.70 4.96
CA TYR A 236 -10.81 10.73 5.06
C TYR A 236 -10.65 11.23 6.49
N TYR A 237 -9.45 11.59 6.85
CA TYR A 237 -9.10 12.06 8.19
C TYR A 237 -9.37 13.56 8.33
N ASP A 238 -9.88 13.96 9.47
CA ASP A 238 -9.97 15.37 9.83
C ASP A 238 -8.58 15.99 10.08
N PRO A 239 -8.44 17.31 9.87
CA PRO A 239 -7.14 17.98 10.04
C PRO A 239 -6.53 17.83 11.44
N LYS A 240 -7.36 17.77 12.51
CA LYS A 240 -6.85 17.60 13.88
C LYS A 240 -6.24 16.23 14.10
N THR A 241 -6.82 15.20 13.51
CA THR A 241 -6.26 13.84 13.56
C THR A 241 -4.98 13.75 12.73
N LEU A 242 -4.94 14.36 11.54
CA LEU A 242 -3.72 14.44 10.73
C LEU A 242 -2.61 15.19 11.44
N GLN A 243 -2.91 16.30 12.13
CA GLN A 243 -1.92 17.01 12.96
C GLN A 243 -1.27 16.09 14.02
N ARG A 244 -2.08 15.22 14.69
CA ARG A 244 -1.53 14.24 15.65
C ARG A 244 -0.63 13.21 14.97
N ILE A 245 -1.03 12.73 13.78
CA ILE A 245 -0.22 11.82 12.98
C ILE A 245 1.10 12.48 12.56
N ILE A 246 1.06 13.71 12.08
CA ILE A 246 2.25 14.49 11.67
C ILE A 246 3.21 14.66 12.86
N LYS A 247 2.72 15.08 14.01
CA LYS A 247 3.54 15.25 15.22
C LYS A 247 4.18 13.94 15.67
N ARG A 248 3.41 12.82 15.68
CA ARG A 248 3.95 11.49 15.96
C ARG A 248 5.03 11.10 14.94
N SER A 249 4.78 11.31 13.65
CA SER A 249 5.76 11.00 12.60
C SER A 249 7.02 11.86 12.72
N ALA A 250 6.89 13.15 13.03
CA ALA A 250 8.02 14.05 13.26
C ALA A 250 8.87 13.60 14.46
N MET A 251 8.24 13.16 15.54
CA MET A 251 8.92 12.60 16.71
C MET A 251 9.71 11.33 16.36
N LEU A 252 9.11 10.41 15.61
CA LEU A 252 9.78 9.17 15.15
C LEU A 252 10.97 9.48 14.24
N LEU A 253 10.88 10.52 13.43
CA LEU A 253 11.95 11.00 12.55
C LEU A 253 12.99 11.85 13.28
N ARG A 254 12.76 12.16 14.56
CA ARG A 254 13.60 13.05 15.36
C ARG A 254 13.76 14.45 14.75
N VAL A 255 12.68 14.97 14.17
CA VAL A 255 12.63 16.31 13.56
C VAL A 255 11.72 17.18 14.41
N PRO A 256 12.22 18.27 15.01
CA PRO A 256 11.37 19.22 15.72
C PRO A 256 10.39 19.91 14.74
N ILE A 257 9.13 20.02 15.15
CA ILE A 257 8.07 20.68 14.37
C ILE A 257 7.24 21.57 15.30
N GLU A 258 6.93 22.77 14.84
CA GLU A 258 6.05 23.69 15.52
C GLU A 258 4.58 23.37 15.23
N ASP A 259 3.70 23.85 16.10
CA ASP A 259 2.27 23.54 16.05
C ASP A 259 1.60 24.15 14.79
N ASP A 260 1.96 25.34 14.44
CA ASP A 260 1.49 26.05 13.24
C ASP A 260 1.93 25.33 11.95
N ALA A 261 3.18 24.87 11.89
CA ALA A 261 3.67 24.06 10.77
C ALA A 261 2.87 22.74 10.64
N ALA A 262 2.59 22.07 11.76
CA ALA A 262 1.79 20.86 11.75
C ALA A 262 0.34 21.09 11.31
N VAL A 263 -0.25 22.26 11.64
CA VAL A 263 -1.57 22.68 11.14
C VAL A 263 -1.51 22.91 9.63
N GLU A 264 -0.53 23.68 9.15
CA GLU A 264 -0.37 23.98 7.73
C GLU A 264 -0.24 22.71 6.88
N ILE A 265 0.57 21.74 7.32
CA ILE A 265 0.72 20.45 6.64
C ILE A 265 -0.61 19.67 6.67
N SER A 266 -1.29 19.63 7.81
CA SER A 266 -2.53 18.85 7.98
C SER A 266 -3.65 19.33 7.06
N LEU A 267 -3.79 20.65 6.89
CA LEU A 267 -4.79 21.27 6.02
C LEU A 267 -4.58 20.93 4.54
N ARG A 268 -3.31 20.73 4.13
CA ARG A 268 -2.95 20.43 2.73
C ARG A 268 -2.72 18.94 2.46
N SER A 269 -3.00 18.09 3.45
CA SER A 269 -2.79 16.62 3.35
C SER A 269 -3.96 15.88 2.71
N ARG A 270 -4.94 16.56 2.14
CA ARG A 270 -6.09 15.98 1.44
C ARG A 270 -6.81 14.87 2.26
N GLY A 271 -6.87 15.02 3.56
CA GLY A 271 -7.49 14.01 4.43
C GLY A 271 -6.73 12.67 4.49
N THR A 272 -5.49 12.57 3.99
CA THR A 272 -4.78 11.27 3.92
C THR A 272 -3.45 11.27 4.67
N PRO A 273 -3.21 10.29 5.54
CA PRO A 273 -1.94 10.13 6.25
C PRO A 273 -0.72 9.96 5.33
N ARG A 274 -0.88 9.31 4.16
CA ARG A 274 0.22 9.14 3.19
C ARG A 274 0.72 10.48 2.69
N ILE A 275 -0.18 11.37 2.26
CA ILE A 275 0.19 12.72 1.79
C ILE A 275 0.77 13.53 2.95
N ALA A 276 0.19 13.45 4.15
CA ALA A 276 0.70 14.13 5.33
C ALA A 276 2.17 13.77 5.62
N ASN A 277 2.50 12.48 5.60
CA ASN A 277 3.86 12.00 5.81
C ASN A 277 4.80 12.37 4.65
N SER A 278 4.32 12.35 3.41
CA SER A 278 5.09 12.82 2.24
C SER A 278 5.43 14.29 2.35
N LEU A 279 4.46 15.14 2.71
CA LEU A 279 4.68 16.57 2.95
C LEU A 279 5.65 16.79 4.10
N LEU A 280 5.48 16.11 5.23
CA LEU A 280 6.39 16.18 6.38
C LEU A 280 7.84 15.88 5.97
N ARG A 281 8.05 14.87 5.13
CA ARG A 281 9.39 14.53 4.60
C ARG A 281 9.98 15.70 3.80
N ARG A 282 9.21 16.32 2.92
CA ARG A 282 9.66 17.48 2.15
C ARG A 282 9.95 18.67 3.07
N MET A 283 9.06 18.96 4.04
CA MET A 283 9.31 20.02 5.03
C MET A 283 10.61 19.81 5.80
N ARG A 284 10.92 18.57 6.17
CA ARG A 284 12.20 18.22 6.80
C ARG A 284 13.39 18.58 5.91
N ASP A 285 13.32 18.25 4.62
CA ASP A 285 14.39 18.56 3.67
C ASP A 285 14.62 20.08 3.58
N PHE A 286 13.55 20.86 3.51
CA PHE A 286 13.62 22.33 3.55
C PHE A 286 14.17 22.87 4.88
N ALA A 287 13.71 22.33 6.03
CA ALA A 287 14.18 22.75 7.34
C ALA A 287 15.69 22.51 7.52
N GLN A 288 16.22 21.41 6.98
CA GLN A 288 17.64 21.08 7.03
C GLN A 288 18.50 21.99 6.13
N VAL A 289 17.98 22.39 4.96
CA VAL A 289 18.77 23.15 3.98
C VAL A 289 18.58 24.67 4.11
N LYS A 290 17.37 25.11 4.43
CA LYS A 290 16.99 26.54 4.48
C LYS A 290 16.78 27.07 5.89
N GLY A 291 16.71 26.19 6.89
CA GLY A 291 16.48 26.53 8.28
C GLY A 291 17.56 25.98 9.22
N ASN A 292 17.21 25.82 10.47
CA ASN A 292 18.04 25.27 11.55
C ASN A 292 17.76 23.79 11.87
N GLY A 293 17.00 23.10 11.00
CA GLY A 293 16.55 21.72 11.22
C GLY A 293 15.19 21.60 11.91
N THR A 294 14.58 22.71 12.33
CA THR A 294 13.22 22.76 12.91
C THR A 294 12.22 23.13 11.82
N ILE A 295 11.12 22.41 11.73
CA ILE A 295 10.02 22.73 10.82
C ILE A 295 9.16 23.82 11.47
N THR A 296 9.38 25.07 11.09
CA THR A 296 8.58 26.22 11.51
C THR A 296 7.44 26.48 10.51
N GLY A 297 6.45 27.31 10.89
CA GLY A 297 5.39 27.74 9.99
C GLY A 297 5.92 28.42 8.74
N GLU A 298 6.97 29.23 8.83
CA GLU A 298 7.63 29.88 7.69
C GLU A 298 8.26 28.87 6.73
N ILE A 299 8.98 27.89 7.26
CA ILE A 299 9.57 26.79 6.45
C ILE A 299 8.47 25.98 5.76
N ALA A 300 7.38 25.67 6.46
CA ALA A 300 6.25 24.96 5.89
C ALA A 300 5.63 25.72 4.71
N GLN A 301 5.37 27.02 4.88
CA GLN A 301 4.83 27.87 3.81
C GLN A 301 5.80 28.00 2.62
N MET A 302 7.10 28.20 2.87
CA MET A 302 8.11 28.25 1.83
C MET A 302 8.16 26.93 1.02
N ALA A 303 8.13 25.80 1.70
CA ALA A 303 8.16 24.49 1.05
C ALA A 303 6.89 24.24 0.23
N LEU A 304 5.69 24.55 0.76
CA LEU A 304 4.42 24.42 0.04
C LEU A 304 4.39 25.25 -1.24
N GLN A 305 4.85 26.52 -1.17
CA GLN A 305 4.98 27.37 -2.35
C GLN A 305 5.94 26.77 -3.38
N SER A 306 7.10 26.27 -2.94
CA SER A 306 8.08 25.66 -3.83
C SER A 306 7.60 24.35 -4.47
N LEU A 307 6.67 23.65 -3.82
CA LEU A 307 6.02 22.44 -4.32
C LEU A 307 4.75 22.74 -5.14
N ASN A 308 4.41 24.01 -5.37
CA ASN A 308 3.18 24.43 -6.05
C ASN A 308 1.90 23.88 -5.41
N ILE A 309 1.88 23.74 -4.08
CA ILE A 309 0.72 23.27 -3.32
C ILE A 309 0.00 24.49 -2.74
N ASP A 310 -1.25 24.64 -3.12
CA ASP A 310 -2.05 25.81 -2.73
C ASP A 310 -2.72 25.65 -1.35
N LYS A 311 -3.55 26.63 -1.00
CA LYS A 311 -4.28 26.66 0.28
C LYS A 311 -5.29 25.51 0.46
N TYR A 312 -5.77 24.89 -0.61
CA TYR A 312 -6.67 23.75 -0.61
C TYR A 312 -5.94 22.42 -0.71
N GLY A 313 -4.62 22.43 -0.83
CA GLY A 313 -3.83 21.22 -1.06
C GLY A 313 -3.83 20.74 -2.51
N LEU A 314 -4.29 21.57 -3.46
CA LEU A 314 -4.20 21.26 -4.88
C LEU A 314 -2.77 21.42 -5.37
N ASP A 315 -2.31 20.45 -6.15
CA ASP A 315 -1.02 20.47 -6.81
C ASP A 315 -1.10 20.94 -8.26
N GLU A 316 0.02 20.89 -8.97
CA GLU A 316 0.09 21.31 -10.37
C GLU A 316 -0.84 20.49 -11.28
N ILE A 317 -0.99 19.18 -11.01
CA ILE A 317 -1.81 18.30 -11.85
C ILE A 317 -3.30 18.56 -11.59
N ASP A 318 -3.72 18.77 -10.34
CA ASP A 318 -5.09 19.16 -10.03
C ASP A 318 -5.47 20.45 -10.77
N ASN A 319 -4.59 21.44 -10.68
CA ASN A 319 -4.81 22.72 -11.37
C ASN A 319 -4.84 22.54 -12.90
N LYS A 320 -4.01 21.67 -13.49
CA LYS A 320 -4.07 21.32 -14.92
C LYS A 320 -5.38 20.65 -15.30
N ILE A 321 -5.92 19.77 -14.43
CA ILE A 321 -7.23 19.13 -14.63
C ILE A 321 -8.31 20.21 -14.68
N LEU A 322 -8.36 21.09 -13.68
CA LEU A 322 -9.37 22.16 -13.59
C LEU A 322 -9.27 23.12 -14.77
N LEU A 323 -8.06 23.60 -15.12
CA LEU A 323 -7.82 24.45 -16.27
C LEU A 323 -8.21 23.78 -17.59
N THR A 324 -7.96 22.49 -17.72
CA THR A 324 -8.38 21.72 -18.90
C THR A 324 -9.88 21.70 -19.04
N ILE A 325 -10.62 21.43 -17.97
CA ILE A 325 -12.08 21.42 -18.00
C ILE A 325 -12.64 22.81 -18.30
N ILE A 326 -12.10 23.86 -17.66
CA ILE A 326 -12.60 25.23 -17.78
C ILE A 326 -12.20 25.85 -19.11
N ASP A 327 -10.89 25.93 -19.40
CA ASP A 327 -10.40 26.74 -20.53
C ASP A 327 -10.52 25.98 -21.87
N LYS A 328 -10.27 24.65 -21.90
CA LYS A 328 -10.34 23.87 -23.14
C LYS A 328 -11.75 23.36 -23.46
N PHE A 329 -12.52 23.01 -22.41
CA PHE A 329 -13.84 22.37 -22.58
C PHE A 329 -15.00 23.21 -22.00
N ARG A 330 -14.80 24.50 -21.80
CA ARG A 330 -15.84 25.49 -21.38
C ARG A 330 -16.62 25.04 -20.13
N GLY A 331 -15.92 24.46 -19.14
CA GLY A 331 -16.51 23.96 -17.90
C GLY A 331 -17.08 22.55 -17.97
N GLY A 332 -17.05 21.90 -19.11
CA GLY A 332 -17.54 20.53 -19.33
C GLY A 332 -18.99 20.49 -19.84
N PRO A 333 -19.61 19.28 -19.95
CA PRO A 333 -19.10 17.99 -19.49
C PRO A 333 -18.02 17.38 -20.38
N VAL A 334 -16.98 16.80 -19.80
CA VAL A 334 -15.87 16.16 -20.52
C VAL A 334 -15.53 14.77 -19.94
N GLY A 335 -15.25 13.81 -20.83
CA GLY A 335 -14.90 12.44 -20.44
C GLY A 335 -13.52 12.36 -19.73
N ILE A 336 -13.37 11.43 -18.80
CA ILE A 336 -12.12 11.30 -18.02
C ILE A 336 -10.93 10.98 -18.90
N SER A 337 -11.08 10.12 -19.92
CA SER A 337 -10.02 9.78 -20.87
C SER A 337 -9.56 10.99 -21.69
N THR A 338 -10.48 11.89 -22.02
CA THR A 338 -10.16 13.14 -22.72
C THR A 338 -9.35 14.09 -21.83
N ILE A 339 -9.73 14.18 -20.53
CA ILE A 339 -8.98 14.97 -19.55
C ILE A 339 -7.57 14.38 -19.40
N ALA A 340 -7.46 13.07 -19.15
CA ALA A 340 -6.19 12.38 -18.96
C ALA A 340 -5.25 12.59 -20.15
N THR A 341 -5.75 12.38 -21.37
CA THR A 341 -4.98 12.64 -22.61
C THR A 341 -4.53 14.12 -22.71
N ALA A 342 -5.42 15.06 -22.36
CA ALA A 342 -5.13 16.49 -22.48
C ALA A 342 -4.05 17.02 -21.49
N ILE A 343 -3.88 16.32 -20.36
CA ILE A 343 -2.87 16.67 -19.34
C ILE A 343 -1.63 15.76 -19.42
N GLY A 344 -1.67 14.67 -20.22
CA GLY A 344 -0.56 13.71 -20.39
C GLY A 344 -0.43 12.68 -19.28
N GLU A 345 -1.56 12.33 -18.64
CA GLU A 345 -1.62 11.35 -17.55
C GLU A 345 -2.39 10.08 -17.94
N ASP A 346 -2.20 8.99 -17.17
CA ASP A 346 -3.02 7.79 -17.32
C ASP A 346 -4.45 8.02 -16.80
N THR A 347 -5.44 7.44 -17.50
CA THR A 347 -6.86 7.59 -17.14
C THR A 347 -7.16 7.04 -15.75
N GLY A 348 -6.56 5.89 -15.39
CA GLY A 348 -6.71 5.28 -14.06
C GLY A 348 -6.14 6.17 -12.96
N THR A 349 -4.97 6.76 -13.19
CA THR A 349 -4.36 7.72 -12.25
C THR A 349 -5.26 8.93 -12.01
N VAL A 350 -5.85 9.50 -13.07
CA VAL A 350 -6.78 10.64 -12.91
C VAL A 350 -8.02 10.22 -12.13
N GLU A 351 -8.59 9.04 -12.41
CA GLU A 351 -9.80 8.53 -11.78
C GLU A 351 -9.59 8.11 -10.30
N ASP A 352 -8.45 7.53 -9.98
CA ASP A 352 -8.21 6.95 -8.65
C ASP A 352 -7.53 7.90 -7.66
N VAL A 353 -6.70 8.83 -8.17
CA VAL A 353 -5.87 9.69 -7.32
C VAL A 353 -6.41 11.13 -7.25
N TYR A 354 -6.72 11.73 -8.40
CA TYR A 354 -7.07 13.16 -8.47
C TYR A 354 -8.56 13.42 -8.38
N GLU A 355 -9.38 12.71 -9.16
CA GLU A 355 -10.83 12.94 -9.25
C GLU A 355 -11.53 12.85 -7.88
N PRO A 356 -11.27 11.84 -7.01
CA PRO A 356 -11.99 11.70 -5.74
C PRO A 356 -11.81 12.91 -4.82
N PHE A 357 -10.61 13.46 -4.76
CA PHE A 357 -10.32 14.64 -3.96
C PHE A 357 -11.00 15.88 -4.53
N LEU A 358 -10.91 16.10 -5.84
CA LEU A 358 -11.54 17.24 -6.51
C LEU A 358 -13.08 17.21 -6.39
N ILE A 359 -13.69 16.02 -6.37
CA ILE A 359 -15.14 15.86 -6.12
C ILE A 359 -15.46 16.15 -4.66
N MET A 360 -14.69 15.60 -3.72
CA MET A 360 -14.90 15.77 -2.28
C MET A 360 -14.84 17.24 -1.87
N GLU A 361 -13.84 17.96 -2.37
CA GLU A 361 -13.67 19.41 -2.13
C GLU A 361 -14.66 20.26 -2.96
N GLY A 362 -15.43 19.64 -3.84
CA GLY A 362 -16.46 20.32 -4.60
C GLY A 362 -15.94 21.14 -5.79
N PHE A 363 -14.73 20.92 -6.27
CA PHE A 363 -14.19 21.57 -7.46
C PHE A 363 -14.80 21.05 -8.77
N ILE A 364 -15.08 19.74 -8.83
CA ILE A 364 -15.72 19.10 -9.98
C ILE A 364 -16.94 18.30 -9.54
N LYS A 365 -17.86 18.06 -10.48
CA LYS A 365 -18.98 17.15 -10.31
C LYS A 365 -19.01 16.11 -11.42
N ARG A 366 -19.37 14.88 -11.07
CA ARG A 366 -19.55 13.79 -12.01
C ARG A 366 -21.00 13.78 -12.52
N THR A 367 -21.15 13.75 -13.83
CA THR A 367 -22.46 13.65 -14.51
C THR A 367 -22.47 12.45 -15.47
N PRO A 368 -23.63 11.98 -15.93
CA PRO A 368 -23.68 10.89 -16.92
C PRO A 368 -22.92 11.20 -18.23
N ARG A 369 -22.75 12.49 -18.57
CA ARG A 369 -22.05 12.93 -19.79
C ARG A 369 -20.55 13.17 -19.56
N GLY A 370 -20.08 13.20 -18.30
CA GLY A 370 -18.68 13.47 -17.96
C GLY A 370 -18.52 14.37 -16.73
N ARG A 371 -17.32 14.93 -16.61
CA ARG A 371 -16.91 15.79 -15.47
C ARG A 371 -17.17 17.25 -15.84
N MET A 372 -17.66 18.00 -14.86
CA MET A 372 -17.93 19.43 -15.00
C MET A 372 -17.27 20.19 -13.85
N ALA A 373 -16.69 21.35 -14.16
CA ALA A 373 -16.21 22.27 -13.16
C ALA A 373 -17.37 22.93 -12.41
N THR A 374 -17.19 23.19 -11.13
CA THR A 374 -18.15 23.91 -10.29
C THR A 374 -17.80 25.40 -10.21
N LYS A 375 -18.68 26.19 -9.63
CA LYS A 375 -18.41 27.60 -9.35
C LYS A 375 -17.14 27.80 -8.54
N LEU A 376 -16.90 26.92 -7.56
CA LEU A 376 -15.69 26.95 -6.72
C LEU A 376 -14.39 26.83 -7.55
N ALA A 377 -14.39 25.95 -8.58
CA ALA A 377 -13.22 25.80 -9.46
C ALA A 377 -12.93 27.06 -10.26
N TYR A 378 -13.98 27.75 -10.74
CA TYR A 378 -13.83 29.03 -11.44
C TYR A 378 -13.29 30.13 -10.51
N GLU A 379 -13.85 30.25 -9.31
CA GLU A 379 -13.42 31.21 -8.29
C GLU A 379 -11.96 30.96 -7.87
N HIS A 380 -11.59 29.69 -7.68
CA HIS A 380 -10.23 29.28 -7.33
C HIS A 380 -9.20 29.71 -8.37
N LEU A 381 -9.50 29.52 -9.65
CA LEU A 381 -8.61 29.87 -10.76
C LEU A 381 -8.76 31.32 -11.25
N GLY A 382 -9.59 32.13 -10.57
CA GLY A 382 -9.85 33.51 -10.97
C GLY A 382 -10.52 33.63 -12.33
N ARG A 383 -11.35 32.63 -12.70
CA ARG A 383 -12.10 32.61 -13.96
C ARG A 383 -13.57 33.02 -13.73
N ASN A 384 -14.20 33.58 -14.76
CA ASN A 384 -15.62 33.91 -14.69
C ASN A 384 -16.46 32.76 -15.25
N PRO A 385 -17.39 32.15 -14.48
CA PRO A 385 -18.22 31.04 -14.94
C PRO A 385 -19.20 31.44 -16.06
N TYR A 386 -19.46 32.72 -16.27
CA TYR A 386 -20.42 33.23 -17.25
C TYR A 386 -19.78 33.77 -18.53
N ALA A 387 -18.46 33.69 -18.69
CA ALA A 387 -17.79 34.23 -19.89
C ALA A 387 -18.10 33.43 -21.18
N GLY A 388 -18.76 32.27 -21.09
CA GLY A 388 -19.17 31.46 -22.23
C GLY A 388 -20.61 31.64 -22.71
N ASP A 389 -21.50 32.17 -21.86
CA ASP A 389 -22.93 32.34 -22.19
C ASP A 389 -23.27 33.67 -22.87
N SER A 390 -22.35 34.63 -22.81
CA SER A 390 -22.60 35.95 -23.44
C SER A 390 -22.50 35.97 -24.97
N MET A 391 -22.05 34.88 -25.61
CA MET A 391 -22.06 34.78 -27.09
C MET A 391 -23.32 34.12 -27.68
N GLN A 392 -24.20 33.55 -26.88
CA GLN A 392 -25.46 32.96 -27.37
C GLN A 392 -26.66 33.88 -27.24
N ALA A 393 -26.58 34.95 -26.46
CA ALA A 393 -27.67 35.93 -26.31
C ALA A 393 -27.80 36.89 -27.53
N ASP A 394 -26.71 37.10 -28.28
CA ASP A 394 -26.69 38.04 -29.40
C ASP A 394 -27.10 37.43 -30.77
N LEU A 395 -27.55 36.19 -30.81
CA LEU A 395 -27.95 35.51 -32.05
C LEU A 395 -29.48 35.41 -32.26
N PHE A 396 -30.28 35.99 -31.34
CA PHE A 396 -31.76 35.97 -31.40
C PHE A 396 -32.40 37.33 -31.05
N GLU A 397 -31.70 38.46 -31.20
CA GLU A 397 -32.33 39.76 -31.35
C GLU A 397 -32.40 40.23 -32.80
#